data_bf8b6407030b46023ec076cf8ac0247b
#
_entry.id   bf8b6407030b46023ec076cf8ac0247b
#
_cell.length_a   1.000
_cell.length_b   1.000
_cell.length_c   1.000
_cell.angle_alpha   90.00
_cell.angle_beta   90.00
_cell.angle_gamma   90.00
#
_symmetry.space_group_name_H-M   'P 1'
#
loop_
_entity.id
_entity.type
_entity.pdbx_description
1 polymer ?
#
loop_
_entity_poly.entity_id
_entity_poly.type
_entity_poly.pdbx_seq_one_letter_code
_entity_poly.pdbx_strand_id
1 'polypeptide(L)'
;MAQVNKQAIAAAFGRAASQYEQHASLQQHSADALLTLLTGRQFASVLDAGCGPGRMSRYWRERGSEVTALDLSLPMLQQARDRQAAHHYLLADIEAIPHGAEVFDLAWSNLAVQWCGDLRDALSELYRVVRPGGVVAFTTLCQGSLPELRQAWQAVDNRAHANSFLPEEAIDHALRGWRASRHTQAMTLWFEDALSAMRSLKGIGATHLHEGRESDVLTRARLRQIQLAWPQRQGKYPLTYHLFMGVIERD
;
A
#
# COMPACT_ATOMS: atom_id res chain seq x y z
N MET A 1 -3.49 -5.22 20.36
CA MET A 1 -3.64 -4.35 19.20
C MET A 1 -5.12 -4.25 18.85
N ALA A 2 -5.62 -3.09 18.41
CA ALA A 2 -7.02 -2.98 17.97
C ALA A 2 -7.22 -3.89 16.74
N GLN A 3 -8.33 -4.61 16.71
CA GLN A 3 -8.66 -5.51 15.60
C GLN A 3 -8.89 -4.68 14.33
N VAL A 4 -8.12 -4.96 13.27
CA VAL A 4 -8.23 -4.26 11.99
C VAL A 4 -9.59 -4.56 11.35
N ASN A 5 -10.35 -3.51 11.03
CA ASN A 5 -11.66 -3.65 10.39
C ASN A 5 -11.49 -3.80 8.86
N LYS A 6 -11.31 -5.04 8.40
CA LYS A 6 -11.11 -5.40 7.00
C LYS A 6 -12.27 -4.96 6.09
N GLN A 7 -13.52 -5.02 6.57
CA GLN A 7 -14.69 -4.58 5.80
C GLN A 7 -14.67 -3.06 5.56
N ALA A 8 -14.32 -2.28 6.60
CA ALA A 8 -14.22 -0.83 6.46
C ALA A 8 -13.07 -0.42 5.53
N ILE A 9 -11.95 -1.15 5.56
CA ILE A 9 -10.82 -0.97 4.62
C ILE A 9 -11.29 -1.25 3.19
N ALA A 10 -11.87 -2.43 2.93
CA ALA A 10 -12.38 -2.80 1.61
C ALA A 10 -13.39 -1.78 1.07
N ALA A 11 -14.29 -1.28 1.92
CA ALA A 11 -15.27 -0.25 1.56
C ALA A 11 -14.60 1.10 1.25
N ALA A 12 -13.54 1.49 1.99
CA ALA A 12 -12.81 2.74 1.74
C ALA A 12 -12.10 2.72 0.38
N PHE A 13 -11.38 1.63 0.08
CA PHE A 13 -10.75 1.43 -1.22
C PHE A 13 -11.79 1.29 -2.35
N GLY A 14 -12.88 0.58 -2.11
CA GLY A 14 -13.96 0.43 -3.08
C GLY A 14 -14.58 1.77 -3.51
N ARG A 15 -14.77 2.72 -2.58
CA ARG A 15 -15.25 4.07 -2.91
C ARG A 15 -14.26 4.87 -3.75
N ALA A 16 -12.96 4.59 -3.62
CA ALA A 16 -11.91 5.28 -4.37
C ALA A 16 -11.62 4.64 -5.74
N ALA A 17 -12.12 3.43 -6.02
CA ALA A 17 -11.70 2.62 -7.16
C ALA A 17 -11.74 3.36 -8.51
N SER A 18 -12.80 4.14 -8.78
CA SER A 18 -12.95 4.86 -10.06
C SER A 18 -11.97 6.03 -10.25
N GLN A 19 -11.42 6.58 -9.16
CA GLN A 19 -10.50 7.73 -9.22
C GLN A 19 -9.08 7.36 -8.73
N TYR A 20 -8.88 6.12 -8.34
CA TYR A 20 -7.65 5.64 -7.68
C TYR A 20 -6.39 6.01 -8.46
N GLU A 21 -6.36 5.76 -9.75
CA GLU A 21 -5.17 6.00 -10.59
C GLU A 21 -4.78 7.48 -10.71
N GLN A 22 -5.75 8.38 -10.61
CA GLN A 22 -5.49 9.84 -10.65
C GLN A 22 -4.70 10.31 -9.43
N HIS A 23 -4.71 9.51 -8.34
CA HIS A 23 -4.07 9.84 -7.08
C HIS A 23 -2.98 8.84 -6.67
N ALA A 24 -2.67 7.85 -7.51
CA ALA A 24 -1.79 6.72 -7.18
C ALA A 24 -0.29 6.99 -7.42
N SER A 25 0.15 8.25 -7.39
CA SER A 25 1.57 8.60 -7.63
C SER A 25 2.52 7.88 -6.66
N LEU A 26 2.18 7.79 -5.38
CA LEU A 26 2.97 7.05 -4.40
C LEU A 26 3.10 5.57 -4.79
N GLN A 27 1.97 4.94 -5.13
CA GLN A 27 1.92 3.52 -5.52
C GLN A 27 2.73 3.25 -6.79
N GLN A 28 2.76 4.20 -7.72
CA GLN A 28 3.58 4.09 -8.93
C GLN A 28 5.06 4.16 -8.58
N HIS A 29 5.50 5.18 -7.86
CA HIS A 29 6.90 5.34 -7.49
C HIS A 29 7.39 4.19 -6.59
N SER A 30 6.57 3.71 -5.64
CA SER A 30 6.94 2.58 -4.78
C SER A 30 7.06 1.28 -5.57
N ALA A 31 6.17 1.05 -6.54
CA ALA A 31 6.26 -0.11 -7.44
C ALA A 31 7.53 -0.04 -8.30
N ASP A 32 7.83 1.13 -8.89
CA ASP A 32 9.03 1.31 -9.70
C ASP A 32 10.30 1.09 -8.88
N ALA A 33 10.34 1.58 -7.62
CA ALA A 33 11.46 1.34 -6.71
C ALA A 33 11.60 -0.16 -6.37
N LEU A 34 10.49 -0.87 -6.07
CA LEU A 34 10.54 -2.30 -5.78
C LEU A 34 10.97 -3.12 -7.00
N LEU A 35 10.54 -2.74 -8.22
CA LEU A 35 10.96 -3.39 -9.46
C LEU A 35 12.48 -3.33 -9.68
N THR A 36 13.16 -2.28 -9.23
CA THR A 36 14.64 -2.19 -9.36
C THR A 36 15.35 -3.31 -8.62
N LEU A 37 14.76 -3.80 -7.52
CA LEU A 37 15.31 -4.90 -6.72
C LEU A 37 15.13 -6.28 -7.39
N LEU A 38 14.27 -6.36 -8.38
CA LEU A 38 13.98 -7.57 -9.17
C LEU A 38 14.57 -7.52 -10.59
N THR A 39 15.47 -6.56 -10.86
CA THR A 39 16.06 -6.37 -12.19
C THR A 39 16.73 -7.66 -12.69
N GLY A 40 16.45 -8.03 -13.94
CA GLY A 40 16.99 -9.24 -14.59
C GLY A 40 16.26 -10.54 -14.24
N ARG A 41 15.26 -10.50 -13.33
CA ARG A 41 14.46 -11.69 -13.00
C ARG A 41 13.24 -11.81 -13.92
N GLN A 42 12.86 -13.04 -14.21
CA GLN A 42 11.64 -13.40 -14.93
C GLN A 42 10.80 -14.35 -14.08
N PHE A 43 9.49 -14.16 -14.09
CA PHE A 43 8.56 -14.94 -13.30
C PHE A 43 7.46 -15.47 -14.22
N ALA A 44 7.32 -16.78 -14.30
CA ALA A 44 6.29 -17.40 -15.15
C ALA A 44 4.90 -17.28 -14.51
N SER A 45 4.82 -17.34 -13.16
CA SER A 45 3.57 -17.23 -12.40
C SER A 45 3.69 -16.17 -11.29
N VAL A 46 2.74 -15.23 -11.24
CA VAL A 46 2.75 -14.08 -10.32
C VAL A 46 1.43 -13.96 -9.59
N LEU A 47 1.50 -13.84 -8.26
CA LEU A 47 0.41 -13.34 -7.43
C LEU A 47 0.62 -11.85 -7.19
N ASP A 48 -0.32 -11.01 -7.62
CA ASP A 48 -0.37 -9.58 -7.28
C ASP A 48 -1.34 -9.40 -6.11
N ALA A 49 -0.80 -9.34 -4.89
CA ALA A 49 -1.55 -9.32 -3.64
C ALA A 49 -1.80 -7.89 -3.16
N GLY A 50 -3.07 -7.48 -3.17
CA GLY A 50 -3.49 -6.08 -3.03
C GLY A 50 -3.37 -5.35 -4.37
N CYS A 51 -3.87 -5.98 -5.43
CA CYS A 51 -3.68 -5.53 -6.81
C CYS A 51 -4.32 -4.17 -7.13
N GLY A 52 -5.28 -3.71 -6.31
CA GLY A 52 -6.08 -2.53 -6.58
C GLY A 52 -6.75 -2.63 -7.97
N PRO A 53 -6.72 -1.56 -8.80
CA PRO A 53 -7.31 -1.58 -10.14
C PRO A 53 -6.44 -2.30 -11.19
N GLY A 54 -5.41 -3.08 -10.77
CA GLY A 54 -4.67 -4.03 -11.61
C GLY A 54 -3.49 -3.46 -12.39
N ARG A 55 -2.92 -2.31 -11.99
CA ARG A 55 -1.75 -1.73 -12.70
C ARG A 55 -0.57 -2.70 -12.77
N MET A 56 -0.17 -3.28 -11.62
CA MET A 56 0.97 -4.20 -11.58
C MET A 56 0.62 -5.57 -12.11
N SER A 57 -0.61 -6.04 -11.94
CA SER A 57 -1.11 -7.24 -12.59
C SER A 57 -0.91 -7.15 -14.11
N ARG A 58 -1.32 -6.03 -14.73
CA ARG A 58 -1.13 -5.79 -16.17
C ARG A 58 0.35 -5.74 -16.55
N TYR A 59 1.18 -5.06 -15.75
CA TYR A 59 2.62 -5.00 -15.97
C TYR A 59 3.27 -6.39 -16.10
N TRP A 60 2.93 -7.31 -15.19
CA TRP A 60 3.44 -8.69 -15.22
C TRP A 60 2.87 -9.49 -16.39
N ARG A 61 1.55 -9.36 -16.64
CA ARG A 61 0.88 -10.02 -17.74
C ARG A 61 1.47 -9.65 -19.10
N GLU A 62 1.72 -8.37 -19.34
CA GLU A 62 2.34 -7.87 -20.59
C GLU A 62 3.78 -8.38 -20.78
N ARG A 63 4.41 -8.88 -19.72
CA ARG A 63 5.74 -9.52 -19.75
C ARG A 63 5.68 -11.05 -19.84
N GLY A 64 4.51 -11.60 -20.07
CA GLY A 64 4.32 -13.02 -20.31
C GLY A 64 4.10 -13.87 -19.06
N SER A 65 3.90 -13.25 -17.89
CA SER A 65 3.56 -13.98 -16.67
C SER A 65 2.09 -14.40 -16.68
N GLU A 66 1.81 -15.60 -16.17
CA GLU A 66 0.48 -16.00 -15.71
C GLU A 66 0.17 -15.25 -14.39
N VAL A 67 -0.85 -14.41 -14.36
CA VAL A 67 -1.11 -13.50 -13.24
C VAL A 67 -2.42 -13.82 -12.55
N THR A 68 -2.35 -13.96 -11.22
CA THR A 68 -3.51 -13.95 -10.32
C THR A 68 -3.52 -12.63 -9.57
N ALA A 69 -4.57 -11.84 -9.76
CA ALA A 69 -4.82 -10.58 -9.06
C ALA A 69 -5.68 -10.84 -7.82
N LEU A 70 -5.19 -10.49 -6.65
CA LEU A 70 -5.91 -10.62 -5.37
C LEU A 70 -6.14 -9.25 -4.76
N ASP A 71 -7.36 -8.98 -4.32
CA ASP A 71 -7.69 -7.79 -3.54
C ASP A 71 -8.84 -8.09 -2.55
N LEU A 72 -8.87 -7.36 -1.46
CA LEU A 72 -9.94 -7.44 -0.46
C LEU A 72 -11.20 -6.69 -0.92
N SER A 73 -11.06 -5.75 -1.85
CA SER A 73 -12.12 -4.87 -2.36
C SER A 73 -12.66 -5.38 -3.70
N LEU A 74 -13.91 -5.83 -3.70
CA LEU A 74 -14.60 -6.25 -4.92
C LEU A 74 -14.63 -5.15 -6.00
N PRO A 75 -14.91 -3.86 -5.71
CA PRO A 75 -14.85 -2.82 -6.73
C PRO A 75 -13.46 -2.62 -7.34
N MET A 76 -12.36 -2.83 -6.58
CA MET A 76 -11.00 -2.82 -7.11
C MET A 76 -10.79 -3.96 -8.11
N LEU A 77 -11.16 -5.18 -7.74
CA LEU A 77 -11.09 -6.34 -8.63
C LEU A 77 -11.96 -6.19 -9.88
N GLN A 78 -13.13 -5.58 -9.78
CA GLN A 78 -13.97 -5.27 -10.94
C GLN A 78 -13.24 -4.33 -11.91
N GLN A 79 -12.63 -3.26 -11.41
CA GLN A 79 -11.79 -2.37 -12.24
C GLN A 79 -10.62 -3.11 -12.91
N ALA A 80 -9.93 -3.99 -12.16
CA ALA A 80 -8.85 -4.80 -12.71
C ALA A 80 -9.35 -5.77 -13.80
N ARG A 81 -10.53 -6.37 -13.59
CA ARG A 81 -11.17 -7.28 -14.55
C ARG A 81 -11.62 -6.56 -15.82
N ASP A 82 -12.28 -5.40 -15.69
CA ASP A 82 -12.75 -4.60 -16.83
C ASP A 82 -11.58 -4.17 -17.72
N ARG A 83 -10.40 -3.99 -17.13
CA ARG A 83 -9.14 -3.68 -17.82
C ARG A 83 -8.39 -4.91 -18.30
N GLN A 84 -8.92 -6.10 -18.08
CA GLN A 84 -8.25 -7.36 -18.39
C GLN A 84 -6.81 -7.42 -17.83
N ALA A 85 -6.61 -6.94 -16.59
CA ALA A 85 -5.27 -6.75 -16.03
C ALA A 85 -4.56 -8.08 -15.70
N ALA A 86 -5.31 -9.15 -15.41
CA ALA A 86 -4.78 -10.45 -15.00
C ALA A 86 -5.51 -11.60 -15.70
N HIS A 87 -5.04 -12.84 -15.50
CA HIS A 87 -5.68 -14.05 -15.96
C HIS A 87 -6.75 -14.52 -14.95
N HIS A 88 -6.44 -14.43 -13.66
CA HIS A 88 -7.31 -14.83 -12.56
C HIS A 88 -7.54 -13.67 -11.59
N TYR A 89 -8.73 -13.65 -10.97
CA TYR A 89 -9.14 -12.60 -10.03
C TYR A 89 -9.71 -13.24 -8.78
N LEU A 90 -9.16 -12.89 -7.63
CA LEU A 90 -9.42 -13.52 -6.35
C LEU A 90 -9.82 -12.48 -5.29
N LEU A 91 -11.08 -12.52 -4.86
CA LEU A 91 -11.54 -11.70 -3.74
C LEU A 91 -11.16 -12.40 -2.44
N ALA A 92 -10.07 -11.95 -1.82
CA ALA A 92 -9.52 -12.58 -0.61
C ALA A 92 -8.69 -11.60 0.22
N ASP A 93 -8.41 -12.01 1.45
CA ASP A 93 -7.46 -11.36 2.34
C ASP A 93 -6.04 -11.91 2.12
N ILE A 94 -5.03 -11.04 2.15
CA ILE A 94 -3.62 -11.43 2.09
C ILE A 94 -3.24 -12.36 3.26
N GLU A 95 -3.86 -12.19 4.43
CA GLU A 95 -3.63 -13.01 5.63
C GLU A 95 -4.32 -14.39 5.56
N ALA A 96 -5.11 -14.66 4.50
CA ALA A 96 -5.81 -15.94 4.30
C ALA A 96 -6.00 -16.21 2.80
N ILE A 97 -4.91 -16.47 2.08
CA ILE A 97 -4.92 -16.67 0.63
C ILE A 97 -5.51 -18.04 0.30
N PRO A 98 -6.67 -18.13 -0.38
CA PRO A 98 -7.34 -19.40 -0.70
C PRO A 98 -6.66 -20.09 -1.90
N HIS A 99 -5.37 -20.31 -1.79
CA HIS A 99 -4.53 -20.99 -2.77
C HIS A 99 -3.67 -22.08 -2.10
N GLY A 100 -3.31 -23.12 -2.83
CA GLY A 100 -2.33 -24.11 -2.38
C GLY A 100 -0.97 -23.49 -2.07
N ALA A 101 -0.13 -24.21 -1.34
CA ALA A 101 1.27 -23.82 -1.18
C ALA A 101 2.05 -24.01 -2.50
N GLU A 102 3.13 -23.24 -2.66
CA GLU A 102 4.13 -23.46 -3.71
C GLU A 102 3.60 -23.34 -5.16
N VAL A 103 2.74 -22.35 -5.41
CA VAL A 103 2.09 -22.14 -6.71
C VAL A 103 2.79 -21.09 -7.56
N PHE A 104 3.28 -20.01 -6.93
CA PHE A 104 3.76 -18.83 -7.64
C PHE A 104 5.29 -18.71 -7.63
N ASP A 105 5.86 -18.12 -8.70
CA ASP A 105 7.27 -17.70 -8.73
C ASP A 105 7.49 -16.43 -7.93
N LEU A 106 6.51 -15.54 -7.99
CA LEU A 106 6.54 -14.25 -7.32
C LEU A 106 5.21 -13.99 -6.62
N ALA A 107 5.27 -13.65 -5.34
CA ALA A 107 4.21 -12.92 -4.66
C ALA A 107 4.63 -11.45 -4.55
N TRP A 108 3.92 -10.59 -5.26
CA TRP A 108 4.12 -9.16 -5.30
C TRP A 108 3.07 -8.47 -4.44
N SER A 109 3.47 -7.56 -3.54
CA SER A 109 2.53 -6.77 -2.73
C SER A 109 3.04 -5.34 -2.56
N ASN A 110 2.43 -4.39 -3.24
CA ASN A 110 2.85 -2.99 -3.21
C ASN A 110 1.89 -2.14 -2.38
N LEU A 111 2.36 -1.63 -1.23
CA LEU A 111 1.60 -0.78 -0.30
C LEU A 111 0.23 -1.38 0.10
N ALA A 112 0.19 -2.70 0.30
CA ALA A 112 -1.01 -3.40 0.74
C ALA A 112 -0.87 -4.03 2.12
N VAL A 113 0.29 -4.60 2.47
CA VAL A 113 0.48 -5.32 3.74
C VAL A 113 0.34 -4.44 5.00
N GLN A 114 0.47 -3.12 4.89
CA GLN A 114 0.21 -2.21 6.01
C GLN A 114 -1.27 -2.17 6.46
N TRP A 115 -2.17 -2.74 5.68
CA TRP A 115 -3.60 -2.85 5.98
C TRP A 115 -3.96 -4.19 6.61
N CYS A 116 -3.01 -5.08 6.76
CA CYS A 116 -3.16 -6.37 7.45
C CYS A 116 -3.18 -6.19 8.97
N GLY A 117 -3.75 -7.16 9.66
CA GLY A 117 -3.80 -7.18 11.12
C GLY A 117 -2.42 -7.47 11.74
N ASP A 118 -1.69 -8.37 11.12
CA ASP A 118 -0.30 -8.70 11.45
C ASP A 118 0.56 -8.83 10.19
N LEU A 119 1.70 -8.13 10.21
CA LEU A 119 2.63 -8.15 9.06
C LEU A 119 3.27 -9.52 8.88
N ARG A 120 3.60 -10.20 9.99
CA ARG A 120 4.23 -11.54 9.92
C ARG A 120 3.28 -12.57 9.33
N ASP A 121 2.01 -12.52 9.71
CA ASP A 121 0.99 -13.44 9.19
C ASP A 121 0.77 -13.20 7.69
N ALA A 122 0.64 -11.93 7.27
CA ALA A 122 0.54 -11.58 5.86
C ALA A 122 1.74 -12.07 5.04
N LEU A 123 2.97 -11.82 5.52
CA LEU A 123 4.18 -12.26 4.85
C LEU A 123 4.33 -13.80 4.86
N SER A 124 3.84 -14.48 5.91
CA SER A 124 3.84 -15.95 5.99
C SER A 124 2.93 -16.56 4.94
N GLU A 125 1.75 -15.98 4.70
CA GLU A 125 0.84 -16.43 3.64
C GLU A 125 1.43 -16.18 2.24
N LEU A 126 2.01 -15.01 2.01
CA LEU A 126 2.72 -14.72 0.75
C LEU A 126 3.88 -15.69 0.53
N TYR A 127 4.65 -15.98 1.58
CA TYR A 127 5.75 -16.96 1.53
C TYR A 127 5.23 -18.38 1.27
N ARG A 128 4.13 -18.79 1.90
CA ARG A 128 3.53 -20.11 1.75
C ARG A 128 3.14 -20.41 0.29
N VAL A 129 2.56 -19.45 -0.40
CA VAL A 129 2.06 -19.63 -1.77
C VAL A 129 3.16 -19.54 -2.84
N VAL A 130 4.33 -19.01 -2.50
CA VAL A 130 5.50 -18.97 -3.40
C VAL A 130 6.20 -20.33 -3.34
N ARG A 131 6.68 -20.83 -4.46
CA ARG A 131 7.43 -22.09 -4.55
C ARG A 131 8.89 -21.94 -4.12
N PRO A 132 9.60 -23.03 -3.76
CA PRO A 132 11.05 -23.00 -3.54
C PRO A 132 11.78 -22.39 -4.74
N GLY A 133 12.75 -21.51 -4.48
CA GLY A 133 13.44 -20.71 -5.49
C GLY A 133 12.68 -19.47 -5.96
N GLY A 134 11.44 -19.28 -5.52
CA GLY A 134 10.64 -18.09 -5.81
C GLY A 134 10.87 -16.95 -4.82
N VAL A 135 10.10 -15.89 -4.97
CA VAL A 135 10.34 -14.60 -4.28
C VAL A 135 9.03 -14.01 -3.75
N VAL A 136 9.09 -13.46 -2.54
CA VAL A 136 8.10 -12.49 -2.06
C VAL A 136 8.72 -11.10 -2.14
N ALA A 137 8.10 -10.18 -2.88
CA ALA A 137 8.52 -8.78 -2.97
C ALA A 137 7.39 -7.87 -2.47
N PHE A 138 7.68 -7.05 -1.48
CA PHE A 138 6.66 -6.18 -0.90
C PHE A 138 7.17 -4.79 -0.55
N THR A 139 6.23 -3.84 -0.49
CA THR A 139 6.46 -2.52 0.08
C THR A 139 5.46 -2.23 1.18
N THR A 140 5.90 -1.48 2.18
CA THR A 140 5.04 -0.95 3.25
C THR A 140 5.53 0.43 3.67
N LEU A 141 4.68 1.18 4.37
CA LEU A 141 5.09 2.44 4.98
C LEU A 141 5.63 2.20 6.39
N CYS A 142 6.65 2.98 6.75
CA CYS A 142 7.26 2.96 8.09
C CYS A 142 6.82 4.14 8.94
N GLN A 143 7.04 4.01 10.25
CA GLN A 143 6.98 5.10 11.20
C GLN A 143 7.78 6.32 10.68
N GLY A 144 7.29 7.51 10.93
CA GLY A 144 7.85 8.75 10.38
C GLY A 144 7.16 9.22 9.10
N SER A 145 6.36 8.39 8.42
CA SER A 145 5.55 8.82 7.27
C SER A 145 4.51 9.87 7.65
N LEU A 146 4.23 10.78 6.70
CA LEU A 146 3.22 11.85 6.81
C LEU A 146 3.47 12.87 7.94
N PRO A 147 4.72 13.31 8.18
CA PRO A 147 5.01 14.25 9.26
C PRO A 147 4.32 15.60 9.04
N GLU A 148 4.24 16.07 7.79
CA GLU A 148 3.63 17.36 7.44
C GLU A 148 2.12 17.35 7.71
N LEU A 149 1.44 16.25 7.41
CA LEU A 149 0.02 16.08 7.72
C LEU A 149 -0.21 16.12 9.22
N ARG A 150 0.58 15.41 10.01
CA ARG A 150 0.47 15.41 11.47
C ARG A 150 0.71 16.78 12.06
N GLN A 151 1.79 17.47 11.64
CA GLN A 151 2.11 18.82 12.07
C GLN A 151 0.98 19.79 11.76
N ALA A 152 0.42 19.75 10.55
CA ALA A 152 -0.65 20.64 10.15
C ALA A 152 -1.94 20.42 10.96
N TRP A 153 -2.28 19.19 11.27
CA TRP A 153 -3.46 18.86 12.07
C TRP A 153 -3.28 19.18 13.56
N GLN A 154 -2.07 19.09 14.11
CA GLN A 154 -1.78 19.51 15.50
C GLN A 154 -2.09 21.00 15.74
N ALA A 155 -2.10 21.84 14.71
CA ALA A 155 -2.54 23.24 14.83
C ALA A 155 -4.07 23.40 14.92
N VAL A 156 -4.84 22.34 14.67
CA VAL A 156 -6.30 22.35 14.66
C VAL A 156 -6.88 21.58 15.86
N ASP A 157 -6.37 20.38 16.08
CA ASP A 157 -6.78 19.52 17.19
C ASP A 157 -5.68 18.49 17.53
N ASN A 158 -5.88 17.73 18.63
CA ASN A 158 -4.93 16.70 19.10
C ASN A 158 -5.33 15.28 18.68
N ARG A 159 -6.15 15.13 17.63
CA ARG A 159 -6.65 13.82 17.19
C ARG A 159 -5.73 13.18 16.17
N ALA A 160 -5.83 11.84 16.03
CA ALA A 160 -5.14 11.13 14.97
C ALA A 160 -5.84 11.38 13.61
N HIS A 161 -5.10 11.91 12.64
CA HIS A 161 -5.57 12.14 11.26
C HIS A 161 -4.84 11.28 10.23
N ALA A 162 -3.95 10.41 10.69
CA ALA A 162 -3.27 9.38 9.90
C ALA A 162 -3.04 8.14 10.75
N ASN A 163 -3.02 6.97 10.12
CA ASN A 163 -2.63 5.73 10.79
C ASN A 163 -1.18 5.80 11.28
N SER A 164 -0.91 5.06 12.35
CA SER A 164 0.45 4.75 12.78
C SER A 164 0.97 3.62 11.92
N PHE A 165 2.21 3.77 11.44
CA PHE A 165 2.91 2.73 10.70
C PHE A 165 3.93 2.06 11.63
N LEU A 166 4.31 0.82 11.30
CA LEU A 166 5.29 0.06 12.07
C LEU A 166 6.67 0.74 12.04
N PRO A 167 7.43 0.74 13.14
CA PRO A 167 8.85 1.09 13.11
C PRO A 167 9.63 0.04 12.31
N GLU A 168 10.78 0.42 11.75
CA GLU A 168 11.62 -0.48 10.94
C GLU A 168 12.02 -1.74 11.71
N GLU A 169 12.30 -1.62 13.01
CA GLU A 169 12.66 -2.74 13.88
C GLU A 169 11.53 -3.79 14.00
N ALA A 170 10.26 -3.35 13.97
CA ALA A 170 9.13 -4.28 14.00
C ALA A 170 8.95 -4.98 12.64
N ILE A 171 9.23 -4.29 11.53
CA ILE A 171 9.24 -4.89 10.19
C ILE A 171 10.39 -5.90 10.09
N ASP A 172 11.58 -5.54 10.58
CA ASP A 172 12.73 -6.43 10.65
C ASP A 172 12.46 -7.66 11.52
N HIS A 173 11.72 -7.49 12.61
CA HIS A 173 11.30 -8.61 13.44
C HIS A 173 10.36 -9.55 12.67
N ALA A 174 9.43 -9.00 11.89
CA ALA A 174 8.53 -9.79 11.06
C ALA A 174 9.27 -10.59 9.97
N LEU A 175 10.47 -10.17 9.56
CA LEU A 175 11.30 -10.86 8.57
C LEU A 175 12.23 -11.93 9.15
N ARG A 176 12.30 -12.09 10.47
CA ARG A 176 13.22 -13.06 11.11
C ARG A 176 12.96 -14.48 10.64
N GLY A 177 14.06 -15.22 10.39
CA GLY A 177 14.02 -16.60 9.95
C GLY A 177 13.87 -16.77 8.43
N TRP A 178 13.75 -15.72 7.66
CA TRP A 178 13.79 -15.75 6.21
C TRP A 178 15.04 -15.06 5.66
N ARG A 179 15.51 -15.52 4.53
CA ARG A 179 16.55 -14.84 3.76
C ARG A 179 15.91 -13.64 3.04
N ALA A 180 16.10 -12.44 3.60
CA ALA A 180 15.47 -11.25 3.11
C ALA A 180 16.47 -10.10 2.90
N SER A 181 16.36 -9.39 1.78
CA SER A 181 16.97 -8.08 1.58
C SER A 181 16.00 -6.97 2.00
N ARG A 182 16.54 -5.84 2.48
CA ARG A 182 15.79 -4.73 3.09
C ARG A 182 16.31 -3.42 2.57
N HIS A 183 15.41 -2.54 2.15
CA HIS A 183 15.74 -1.23 1.66
C HIS A 183 14.72 -0.23 2.20
N THR A 184 15.19 0.95 2.63
CA THR A 184 14.33 2.05 3.06
C THR A 184 14.62 3.28 2.21
N GLN A 185 13.56 4.05 1.94
CA GLN A 185 13.67 5.27 1.14
C GLN A 185 12.63 6.29 1.61
N ALA A 186 13.07 7.54 1.81
CA ALA A 186 12.15 8.65 1.92
C ALA A 186 11.68 9.10 0.54
N MET A 187 10.38 9.29 0.39
CA MET A 187 9.75 9.73 -0.86
C MET A 187 8.83 10.90 -0.57
N THR A 188 9.05 12.04 -1.21
CA THR A 188 8.22 13.24 -1.03
C THR A 188 7.44 13.55 -2.29
N LEU A 189 6.12 13.61 -2.17
CA LEU A 189 5.23 14.13 -3.20
C LEU A 189 4.96 15.62 -2.94
N TRP A 190 4.82 16.40 -4.01
CA TRP A 190 4.67 17.85 -3.93
C TRP A 190 3.32 18.28 -4.49
N PHE A 191 2.61 19.13 -3.76
CA PHE A 191 1.28 19.58 -4.09
C PHE A 191 1.21 21.11 -4.15
N GLU A 192 0.18 21.64 -4.84
CA GLU A 192 -0.05 23.07 -4.94
C GLU A 192 -0.62 23.67 -3.64
N ASP A 193 -1.34 22.86 -2.87
CA ASP A 193 -1.95 23.25 -1.61
C ASP A 193 -2.17 22.05 -0.67
N ALA A 194 -2.44 22.32 0.61
CA ALA A 194 -2.69 21.29 1.62
C ALA A 194 -3.95 20.47 1.30
N LEU A 195 -4.95 21.05 0.66
CA LEU A 195 -6.18 20.34 0.29
C LEU A 195 -5.89 19.29 -0.79
N SER A 196 -5.07 19.61 -1.78
CA SER A 196 -4.63 18.67 -2.82
C SER A 196 -3.83 17.52 -2.22
N ALA A 197 -2.93 17.80 -1.27
CA ALA A 197 -2.20 16.76 -0.53
C ALA A 197 -3.16 15.83 0.25
N MET A 198 -4.14 16.37 0.97
CA MET A 198 -5.15 15.56 1.66
C MET A 198 -6.06 14.79 0.70
N ARG A 199 -6.42 15.40 -0.45
CA ARG A 199 -7.22 14.74 -1.50
C ARG A 199 -6.49 13.54 -2.11
N SER A 200 -5.17 13.57 -2.24
CA SER A 200 -4.39 12.44 -2.74
C SER A 200 -4.57 11.20 -1.86
N LEU A 201 -4.54 11.35 -0.53
CA LEU A 201 -4.81 10.27 0.41
C LEU A 201 -6.25 9.75 0.32
N LYS A 202 -7.22 10.66 0.17
CA LYS A 202 -8.63 10.29 0.01
C LYS A 202 -8.87 9.57 -1.33
N GLY A 203 -8.24 10.02 -2.39
CA GLY A 203 -8.39 9.49 -3.74
C GLY A 203 -7.92 8.04 -3.89
N ILE A 204 -6.97 7.60 -3.08
CA ILE A 204 -6.51 6.19 -3.02
C ILE A 204 -7.21 5.36 -1.93
N GLY A 205 -8.19 5.92 -1.22
CA GLY A 205 -8.89 5.21 -0.15
C GLY A 205 -8.12 5.09 1.18
N ALA A 206 -6.93 5.67 1.29
CA ALA A 206 -6.06 5.60 2.48
C ALA A 206 -6.54 6.51 3.64
N THR A 207 -7.85 6.69 3.76
CA THR A 207 -8.46 7.54 4.80
C THR A 207 -9.12 6.75 5.93
N HIS A 208 -9.10 5.42 5.85
CA HIS A 208 -9.57 4.60 6.96
C HIS A 208 -8.55 4.64 8.09
N LEU A 209 -9.00 5.07 9.28
CA LEU A 209 -8.20 5.02 10.51
C LEU A 209 -8.56 3.76 11.28
N HIS A 210 -7.56 3.00 11.72
CA HIS A 210 -7.75 1.78 12.51
C HIS A 210 -8.42 2.05 13.86
N GLU A 211 -8.18 3.23 14.45
CA GLU A 211 -8.75 3.65 15.74
C GLU A 211 -10.11 4.38 15.64
N GLY A 212 -10.68 4.41 14.42
CA GLY A 212 -11.92 5.10 14.15
C GLY A 212 -11.75 6.61 13.91
N ARG A 213 -12.67 7.20 13.15
CA ARG A 213 -12.74 8.62 12.87
C ARG A 213 -14.02 9.19 13.43
N GLU A 214 -13.93 10.12 14.37
CA GLU A 214 -15.07 10.98 14.65
C GLU A 214 -15.33 11.87 13.42
N SER A 215 -16.57 11.93 12.96
CA SER A 215 -16.98 12.60 11.72
C SER A 215 -17.10 14.11 11.91
N ASP A 216 -15.97 14.77 12.16
CA ASP A 216 -15.94 16.22 12.17
C ASP A 216 -15.87 16.77 10.74
N VAL A 217 -16.77 17.67 10.42
CA VAL A 217 -16.80 18.33 9.12
C VAL A 217 -15.56 19.23 8.98
N LEU A 218 -14.81 19.06 7.90
CA LEU A 218 -13.71 19.95 7.55
C LEU A 218 -14.28 21.31 7.12
N THR A 219 -14.35 22.26 8.06
CA THR A 219 -14.81 23.62 7.80
C THR A 219 -13.78 24.44 7.03
N ARG A 220 -14.20 25.52 6.37
CA ARG A 220 -13.29 26.46 5.70
C ARG A 220 -12.25 27.04 6.66
N ALA A 221 -12.63 27.33 7.91
CA ALA A 221 -11.74 27.86 8.92
C ALA A 221 -10.64 26.83 9.29
N ARG A 222 -11.01 25.57 9.55
CA ARG A 222 -10.07 24.48 9.81
C ARG A 222 -9.13 24.25 8.63
N LEU A 223 -9.66 24.23 7.38
CA LEU A 223 -8.84 24.09 6.19
C LEU A 223 -7.79 25.21 6.08
N ARG A 224 -8.17 26.46 6.39
CA ARG A 224 -7.23 27.59 6.40
C ARG A 224 -6.15 27.43 7.46
N GLN A 225 -6.49 26.95 8.65
CA GLN A 225 -5.52 26.66 9.71
C GLN A 225 -4.53 25.58 9.27
N ILE A 226 -5.02 24.46 8.70
CA ILE A 226 -4.19 23.39 8.15
C ILE A 226 -3.25 23.93 7.08
N GLN A 227 -3.78 24.73 6.13
CA GLN A 227 -3.02 25.33 5.04
C GLN A 227 -1.87 26.21 5.57
N LEU A 228 -2.11 27.01 6.61
CA LEU A 228 -1.10 27.90 7.21
C LEU A 228 -0.06 27.11 8.03
N ALA A 229 -0.46 26.03 8.68
CA ALA A 229 0.42 25.22 9.52
C ALA A 229 1.23 24.15 8.73
N TRP A 230 0.82 23.86 7.49
CA TRP A 230 1.53 22.90 6.66
C TRP A 230 2.90 23.44 6.24
N PRO A 231 4.00 22.69 6.44
CA PRO A 231 5.31 23.11 5.99
C PRO A 231 5.34 23.33 4.49
N GLN A 232 5.91 24.45 4.06
CA GLN A 232 6.07 24.78 2.64
C GLN A 232 7.54 24.81 2.26
N ARG A 233 7.84 24.40 1.04
CA ARG A 233 9.13 24.58 0.41
C ARG A 233 8.94 25.09 -1.02
N GLN A 234 9.52 26.25 -1.33
CA GLN A 234 9.39 26.88 -2.66
C GLN A 234 7.94 27.03 -3.13
N GLY A 235 7.02 27.39 -2.22
CA GLY A 235 5.59 27.54 -2.53
C GLY A 235 4.81 26.24 -2.73
N LYS A 236 5.44 25.08 -2.54
CA LYS A 236 4.79 23.77 -2.65
C LYS A 236 4.61 23.13 -1.27
N TYR A 237 3.63 22.25 -1.19
CA TYR A 237 3.23 21.51 0.01
C TYR A 237 3.73 20.07 -0.07
N PRO A 238 4.76 19.71 0.68
CA PRO A 238 5.29 18.35 0.68
C PRO A 238 4.38 17.40 1.45
N LEU A 239 4.40 16.13 1.03
CA LEU A 239 3.85 15.01 1.77
C LEU A 239 4.86 13.87 1.68
N THR A 240 5.52 13.60 2.81
CA THR A 240 6.67 12.69 2.87
C THR A 240 6.25 11.32 3.40
N TYR A 241 6.71 10.29 2.72
CA TYR A 241 6.51 8.89 3.06
C TYR A 241 7.87 8.22 3.32
N HIS A 242 7.94 7.40 4.35
CA HIS A 242 9.06 6.49 4.59
C HIS A 242 8.68 5.11 4.10
N LEU A 243 9.24 4.72 2.97
CA LEU A 243 8.97 3.46 2.30
C LEU A 243 9.97 2.41 2.76
N PHE A 244 9.46 1.24 3.16
CA PHE A 244 10.23 0.02 3.33
C PHE A 244 9.95 -0.93 2.17
N MET A 245 11.00 -1.52 1.61
CA MET A 245 10.94 -2.51 0.55
C MET A 245 11.65 -3.78 1.04
N GLY A 246 10.97 -4.90 0.98
CA GLY A 246 11.49 -6.21 1.34
C GLY A 246 11.41 -7.19 0.17
N VAL A 247 12.48 -7.96 -0.01
CA VAL A 247 12.51 -9.09 -0.94
C VAL A 247 12.94 -10.32 -0.17
N ILE A 248 12.04 -11.31 -0.05
CA ILE A 248 12.27 -12.57 0.66
C ILE A 248 12.51 -13.65 -0.40
N GLU A 249 13.64 -14.32 -0.34
CA GLU A 249 13.95 -15.49 -1.15
C GLU A 249 13.38 -16.73 -0.46
N ARG A 250 12.64 -17.55 -1.18
CA ARG A 250 12.17 -18.82 -0.65
C ARG A 250 13.17 -19.93 -0.99
N ASP A 251 13.74 -20.53 0.06
CA ASP A 251 14.66 -21.67 -0.03
C ASP A 251 13.92 -22.94 -0.44
#